data_647b3059cc4538b53fef3dd15b4b302e
#
_entry.id   647b3059cc4538b53fef3dd15b4b302e
#
_cell.length_a   1.000
_cell.length_b   1.000
_cell.length_c   1.000
_cell.angle_alpha   90.00
_cell.angle_beta   90.00
_cell.angle_gamma   90.00
#
_symmetry.space_group_name_H-M   'P 1'
#
loop_
_entity.id
_entity.type
_entity.pdbx_description
1 polymer ?
#
loop_
_entity_poly.entity_id
_entity_poly.type
_entity_poly.pdbx_seq_one_letter_code
_entity_poly.pdbx_strand_id
1 'polypeptide(L)'
;MREIGGQLPSWQELVAMSDWARSRDIAFHLDGARIWQCTAYFNRPIHDIVALFDSVYVSLYKDVGAISGALLLASPEFIAKATVWARRAGGNVVTAYPSLLSAHKGLDENVGALSGASEAAQWLAAWCNQQPNTHTVPTQPHTTMFHLFIDVSPEVVLSRCIQWMAQHNVALLPMVRPYATGCKFEINLGWNIQAHERAWWVSKLENLWELLLSPE
;
A
#
# COMPACT_ATOMS: atom_id res chain seq x y z
N MET A 1 -0.77 9.34 -1.74
CA MET A 1 -0.05 8.10 -2.02
C MET A 1 -0.87 7.12 -2.87
N ARG A 2 -1.99 6.58 -2.39
CA ARG A 2 -2.78 5.55 -3.07
C ARG A 2 -3.22 5.94 -4.49
N GLU A 3 -3.78 7.13 -4.67
CA GLU A 3 -4.35 7.58 -5.96
C GLU A 3 -3.29 7.81 -7.06
N ILE A 4 -2.02 7.92 -6.67
CA ILE A 4 -0.89 8.10 -7.58
C ILE A 4 0.02 6.87 -7.65
N GLY A 5 -0.49 5.67 -7.32
CA GLY A 5 0.25 4.42 -7.42
C GLY A 5 1.36 4.26 -6.38
N GLY A 6 1.18 4.74 -5.18
CA GLY A 6 2.16 4.58 -4.09
C GLY A 6 3.39 5.49 -4.18
N GLN A 7 3.39 6.47 -5.09
CA GLN A 7 4.53 7.38 -5.24
C GLN A 7 4.74 8.23 -3.99
N LEU A 8 5.99 8.50 -3.68
CA LEU A 8 6.47 9.32 -2.58
C LEU A 8 7.37 10.44 -3.14
N PRO A 9 7.43 11.61 -2.49
CA PRO A 9 8.48 12.59 -2.77
C PRO A 9 9.86 12.01 -2.42
N SER A 10 10.92 12.61 -2.91
CA SER A 10 12.26 12.34 -2.38
C SER A 10 12.37 12.78 -0.91
N TRP A 11 13.35 12.23 -0.20
CA TRP A 11 13.62 12.67 1.18
C TRP A 11 13.87 14.18 1.29
N GLN A 12 14.65 14.72 0.36
CA GLN A 12 14.99 16.14 0.31
C GLN A 12 13.76 17.02 0.10
N GLU A 13 12.85 16.61 -0.77
CA GLU A 13 11.58 17.33 -0.98
C GLU A 13 10.70 17.27 0.26
N LEU A 14 10.62 16.12 0.93
CA LEU A 14 9.84 15.97 2.16
C LEU A 14 10.39 16.87 3.28
N VAL A 15 11.71 16.91 3.47
CA VAL A 15 12.36 17.81 4.42
C VAL A 15 12.08 19.28 4.07
N ALA A 16 12.24 19.65 2.79
CA ALA A 16 11.97 21.01 2.34
C ALA A 16 10.51 21.44 2.58
N MET A 17 9.53 20.54 2.38
CA MET A 17 8.12 20.80 2.70
C MET A 17 7.92 21.02 4.21
N SER A 18 8.54 20.21 5.05
CA SER A 18 8.48 20.36 6.51
C SER A 18 9.08 21.70 6.97
N ASP A 19 10.26 22.06 6.47
CA ASP A 19 10.94 23.32 6.81
C ASP A 19 10.13 24.53 6.31
N TRP A 20 9.55 24.43 5.13
CA TRP A 20 8.66 25.46 4.60
C TRP A 20 7.43 25.68 5.49
N ALA A 21 6.77 24.61 5.92
CA ALA A 21 5.61 24.68 6.82
C ALA A 21 6.00 25.32 8.16
N ARG A 22 7.08 24.85 8.79
CA ARG A 22 7.60 25.38 10.06
C ARG A 22 7.97 26.87 9.96
N SER A 23 8.59 27.29 8.85
CA SER A 23 9.00 28.70 8.66
C SER A 23 7.80 29.65 8.58
N ARG A 24 6.59 29.14 8.44
CA ARG A 24 5.34 29.89 8.32
C ARG A 24 4.33 29.61 9.43
N ASP A 25 4.75 28.87 10.46
CA ASP A 25 3.88 28.44 11.56
C ASP A 25 2.63 27.69 11.06
N ILE A 26 2.81 26.88 10.00
CA ILE A 26 1.75 26.04 9.42
C ILE A 26 1.90 24.63 9.99
N ALA A 27 0.85 24.12 10.65
CA ALA A 27 0.83 22.75 11.14
C ALA A 27 0.87 21.75 9.97
N PHE A 28 1.81 20.80 10.05
CA PHE A 28 2.04 19.80 9.02
C PHE A 28 1.59 18.43 9.52
N HIS A 29 0.50 17.90 8.95
CA HIS A 29 -0.08 16.62 9.32
C HIS A 29 0.25 15.54 8.28
N LEU A 30 0.61 14.34 8.75
CA LEU A 30 0.78 13.16 7.92
C LEU A 30 -0.43 12.22 8.06
N ASP A 31 -1.16 11.97 6.97
CA ASP A 31 -1.92 10.73 6.81
C ASP A 31 -0.94 9.58 6.53
N GLY A 32 -0.44 9.00 7.60
CA GLY A 32 0.53 7.90 7.61
C GLY A 32 -0.13 6.52 7.55
N ALA A 33 -1.29 6.40 6.92
CA ALA A 33 -2.06 5.15 6.88
C ALA A 33 -1.27 3.92 6.39
N ARG A 34 -0.20 4.13 5.62
CA ARG A 34 0.75 3.10 5.16
C ARG A 34 2.21 3.53 5.38
N ILE A 35 2.48 4.18 6.48
CA ILE A 35 3.81 4.74 6.76
C ILE A 35 4.91 3.67 6.82
N TRP A 36 4.55 2.44 7.23
CA TRP A 36 5.48 1.32 7.31
C TRP A 36 6.13 0.97 5.97
N GLN A 37 5.45 1.23 4.84
CA GLN A 37 5.96 1.00 3.49
C GLN A 37 7.02 2.03 3.06
N CYS A 38 7.12 3.16 3.76
CA CYS A 38 7.98 4.27 3.35
C CYS A 38 9.44 4.10 3.82
N THR A 39 9.69 3.28 4.84
CA THR A 39 11.01 3.12 5.45
C THR A 39 12.06 2.59 4.48
N ALA A 40 11.68 1.63 3.63
CA ALA A 40 12.58 1.08 2.63
C ALA A 40 12.94 2.09 1.55
N TYR A 41 11.97 2.86 1.05
CA TYR A 41 12.19 3.87 0.02
C TYR A 41 13.09 5.02 0.49
N PHE A 42 12.79 5.58 1.68
CA PHE A 42 13.58 6.65 2.23
C PHE A 42 14.93 6.19 2.80
N ASN A 43 15.10 4.87 2.99
CA ASN A 43 16.23 4.28 3.72
C ASN A 43 16.43 4.99 5.08
N ARG A 44 15.34 5.12 5.83
CA ARG A 44 15.28 5.83 7.11
C ARG A 44 14.41 5.06 8.09
N PRO A 45 14.77 5.08 9.38
CA PRO A 45 13.90 4.56 10.42
C PRO A 45 12.63 5.41 10.52
N ILE A 46 11.55 4.80 10.96
CA ILE A 46 10.22 5.44 10.99
C ILE A 46 10.20 6.73 11.84
N HIS A 47 10.99 6.78 12.91
CA HIS A 47 11.04 7.96 13.79
C HIS A 47 11.60 9.20 13.08
N ASP A 48 12.52 9.05 12.13
CA ASP A 48 13.02 10.18 11.34
C ASP A 48 11.92 10.73 10.42
N ILE A 49 11.10 9.83 9.86
CA ILE A 49 10.00 10.22 8.98
C ILE A 49 8.93 10.99 9.78
N VAL A 50 8.49 10.45 10.91
CA VAL A 50 7.42 11.09 11.71
C VAL A 50 7.88 12.40 12.35
N ALA A 51 9.17 12.59 12.62
CA ALA A 51 9.72 13.81 13.17
C ALA A 51 9.60 15.05 12.24
N LEU A 52 9.29 14.83 10.97
CA LEU A 52 9.02 15.91 10.02
C LEU A 52 7.63 16.53 10.16
N PHE A 53 6.74 15.95 10.96
CA PHE A 53 5.33 16.32 11.05
C PHE A 53 4.93 16.70 12.48
N ASP A 54 3.98 17.63 12.62
CA ASP A 54 3.41 18.02 13.91
C ASP A 54 2.41 16.99 14.45
N SER A 55 1.78 16.26 13.55
CA SER A 55 0.88 15.15 13.90
C SER A 55 0.88 14.09 12.82
N VAL A 56 0.67 12.83 13.23
CA VAL A 56 0.70 11.66 12.36
C VAL A 56 -0.45 10.73 12.68
N TYR A 57 -1.24 10.39 11.67
CA TYR A 57 -2.20 9.29 11.72
C TYR A 57 -1.55 8.00 11.21
N VAL A 58 -1.79 6.87 11.89
CA VAL A 58 -1.30 5.54 11.48
C VAL A 58 -2.44 4.53 11.54
N SER A 59 -2.72 3.84 10.42
CA SER A 59 -3.65 2.71 10.42
C SER A 59 -3.00 1.46 11.00
N LEU A 60 -3.75 0.72 11.83
CA LEU A 60 -3.33 -0.60 12.32
C LEU A 60 -3.92 -1.75 11.50
N TYR A 61 -5.01 -1.53 10.77
CA TYR A 61 -5.75 -2.54 10.00
C TYR A 61 -5.29 -2.69 8.53
N LYS A 62 -4.22 -1.99 8.12
CA LYS A 62 -3.60 -2.12 6.79
C LYS A 62 -2.35 -2.99 6.87
N ASP A 63 -1.18 -2.41 6.76
CA ASP A 63 0.10 -3.13 6.73
C ASP A 63 0.37 -3.95 8.01
N VAL A 64 -0.10 -3.47 9.14
CA VAL A 64 -0.01 -4.19 10.43
C VAL A 64 -0.98 -5.39 10.47
N GLY A 65 -2.11 -5.33 9.75
CA GLY A 65 -3.08 -6.43 9.68
C GLY A 65 -3.94 -6.62 10.93
N ALA A 66 -4.07 -5.59 11.78
CA ALA A 66 -4.97 -5.63 12.92
C ALA A 66 -6.45 -5.69 12.47
N ILE A 67 -7.31 -6.23 13.32
CA ILE A 67 -8.77 -6.30 13.08
C ILE A 67 -9.34 -4.90 12.82
N SER A 68 -8.87 -3.90 13.57
CA SER A 68 -9.26 -2.50 13.45
C SER A 68 -8.29 -1.60 14.21
N GLY A 69 -8.52 -0.30 14.18
CA GLY A 69 -7.81 0.67 15.01
C GLY A 69 -6.86 1.56 14.23
N ALA A 70 -6.54 2.67 14.86
CA ALA A 70 -5.59 3.64 14.38
C ALA A 70 -4.91 4.33 15.55
N LEU A 71 -3.73 4.90 15.29
CA LEU A 71 -3.01 5.75 16.23
C LEU A 71 -2.98 7.18 15.70
N LEU A 72 -3.07 8.13 16.62
CA LEU A 72 -2.79 9.53 16.37
C LEU A 72 -1.63 9.96 17.28
N LEU A 73 -0.54 10.39 16.68
CA LEU A 73 0.66 10.85 17.34
C LEU A 73 0.75 12.37 17.16
N ALA A 74 0.99 13.10 18.24
CA ALA A 74 1.19 14.55 18.24
C ALA A 74 1.68 15.00 19.60
N SER A 75 1.75 16.35 19.84
CA SER A 75 2.07 16.88 21.15
C SER A 75 1.02 16.50 22.22
N PRO A 76 1.37 16.45 23.52
CA PRO A 76 0.43 16.15 24.59
C PRO A 76 -0.80 17.06 24.58
N GLU A 77 -0.64 18.34 24.29
CA GLU A 77 -1.72 19.34 24.25
C GLU A 77 -2.70 19.03 23.11
N PHE A 78 -2.17 18.65 21.93
CA PHE A 78 -2.98 18.25 20.79
C PHE A 78 -3.77 16.97 21.11
N ILE A 79 -3.11 15.97 21.68
CA ILE A 79 -3.75 14.68 22.04
C ILE A 79 -4.83 14.87 23.09
N ALA A 80 -4.64 15.74 24.09
CA ALA A 80 -5.67 16.06 25.07
C ALA A 80 -6.95 16.60 24.40
N LYS A 81 -6.82 17.50 23.45
CA LYS A 81 -7.96 18.02 22.67
C LYS A 81 -8.58 16.94 21.77
N ALA A 82 -7.75 16.19 21.04
CA ALA A 82 -8.19 15.12 20.15
C ALA A 82 -8.97 14.02 20.89
N THR A 83 -8.57 13.68 22.11
CA THR A 83 -9.25 12.69 22.95
C THR A 83 -10.71 13.07 23.23
N VAL A 84 -10.99 14.35 23.47
CA VAL A 84 -12.37 14.83 23.66
C VAL A 84 -13.20 14.62 22.40
N TRP A 85 -12.63 14.94 21.23
CA TRP A 85 -13.31 14.75 19.94
C TRP A 85 -13.47 13.28 19.59
N ALA A 86 -12.46 12.44 19.85
CA ALA A 86 -12.55 11.00 19.67
C ALA A 86 -13.73 10.40 20.46
N ARG A 87 -13.90 10.81 21.74
CA ARG A 87 -15.06 10.38 22.54
C ARG A 87 -16.38 10.82 21.96
N ARG A 88 -16.50 12.08 21.53
CA ARG A 88 -17.71 12.63 20.87
C ARG A 88 -18.07 11.90 19.59
N ALA A 89 -17.06 11.44 18.84
CA ALA A 89 -17.21 10.69 17.61
C ALA A 89 -17.38 9.16 17.81
N GLY A 90 -17.49 8.69 19.06
CA GLY A 90 -17.63 7.27 19.35
C GLY A 90 -16.33 6.47 19.31
N GLY A 91 -15.17 7.14 19.24
CA GLY A 91 -13.85 6.49 19.19
C GLY A 91 -13.34 5.94 20.53
N ASN A 92 -14.09 6.10 21.63
CA ASN A 92 -13.74 5.57 22.94
C ASN A 92 -14.41 4.19 23.14
N VAL A 93 -13.91 3.18 22.45
CA VAL A 93 -14.46 1.82 22.51
C VAL A 93 -14.07 1.17 23.84
N VAL A 94 -15.08 0.72 24.62
CA VAL A 94 -14.87 0.10 25.95
C VAL A 94 -14.07 -1.21 25.83
N THR A 95 -14.30 -1.98 24.76
CA THR A 95 -13.67 -3.29 24.54
C THR A 95 -12.65 -3.21 23.39
N ALA A 96 -11.58 -2.43 23.56
CA ALA A 96 -10.55 -2.24 22.52
C ALA A 96 -9.49 -3.36 22.49
N TYR A 97 -9.44 -4.23 23.50
CA TYR A 97 -8.36 -5.21 23.65
C TYR A 97 -8.20 -6.19 22.46
N PRO A 98 -9.26 -6.67 21.75
CA PRO A 98 -9.04 -7.54 20.60
C PRO A 98 -8.27 -6.84 19.47
N SER A 99 -8.58 -5.55 19.23
CA SER A 99 -7.85 -4.73 18.26
C SER A 99 -6.41 -4.47 18.69
N LEU A 100 -6.18 -4.21 19.97
CA LEU A 100 -4.83 -3.99 20.51
C LEU A 100 -3.97 -5.27 20.44
N LEU A 101 -4.53 -6.43 20.80
CA LEU A 101 -3.81 -7.70 20.71
C LEU A 101 -3.49 -8.07 19.27
N SER A 102 -4.46 -7.89 18.35
CA SER A 102 -4.21 -8.13 16.92
C SER A 102 -3.19 -7.16 16.33
N ALA A 103 -3.19 -5.90 16.77
CA ALA A 103 -2.19 -4.92 16.35
C ALA A 103 -0.79 -5.26 16.86
N HIS A 104 -0.67 -5.66 18.13
CA HIS A 104 0.62 -6.10 18.71
C HIS A 104 1.19 -7.26 17.93
N LYS A 105 0.39 -8.31 17.70
CA LYS A 105 0.79 -9.45 16.89
C LYS A 105 1.23 -9.02 15.49
N GLY A 106 0.46 -8.17 14.83
CA GLY A 106 0.77 -7.71 13.49
C GLY A 106 2.05 -6.85 13.40
N LEU A 107 2.34 -6.06 14.43
CA LEU A 107 3.61 -5.31 14.52
C LEU A 107 4.81 -6.26 14.58
N ASP A 108 4.69 -7.34 15.33
CA ASP A 108 5.77 -8.31 15.48
C ASP A 108 5.96 -9.20 14.22
N GLU A 109 4.85 -9.61 13.57
CA GLU A 109 4.89 -10.59 12.49
C GLU A 109 4.90 -9.99 11.09
N ASN A 110 4.14 -8.89 10.85
CA ASN A 110 3.88 -8.40 9.51
C ASN A 110 4.78 -7.25 9.07
N VAL A 111 5.13 -6.34 9.99
CA VAL A 111 5.90 -5.14 9.64
C VAL A 111 7.30 -5.50 9.13
N GLY A 112 7.95 -6.49 9.74
CA GLY A 112 9.26 -6.98 9.31
C GLY A 112 9.28 -7.56 7.89
N ALA A 113 8.14 -8.07 7.41
CA ALA A 113 8.00 -8.66 6.08
C ALA A 113 7.82 -7.61 4.95
N LEU A 114 7.61 -6.33 5.28
CA LEU A 114 7.37 -5.29 4.28
C LEU A 114 8.59 -4.96 3.41
N SER A 115 9.80 -5.19 3.89
CA SER A 115 11.01 -5.04 3.06
C SER A 115 10.99 -6.02 1.89
N GLY A 116 10.71 -7.31 2.15
CA GLY A 116 10.56 -8.31 1.09
C GLY A 116 9.36 -8.04 0.17
N ALA A 117 8.27 -7.49 0.68
CA ALA A 117 7.14 -7.06 -0.15
C ALA A 117 7.50 -5.87 -1.05
N SER A 118 8.36 -4.95 -0.59
CA SER A 118 8.86 -3.84 -1.41
C SER A 118 9.75 -4.34 -2.56
N GLU A 119 10.67 -5.26 -2.28
CA GLU A 119 11.47 -5.93 -3.32
C GLU A 119 10.58 -6.68 -4.31
N ALA A 120 9.55 -7.36 -3.81
CA ALA A 120 8.58 -8.06 -4.64
C ALA A 120 7.81 -7.09 -5.55
N ALA A 121 7.41 -5.90 -5.07
CA ALA A 121 6.77 -4.89 -5.89
C ALA A 121 7.66 -4.43 -7.04
N GLN A 122 8.96 -4.25 -6.80
CA GLN A 122 9.91 -3.85 -7.82
C GLN A 122 10.08 -4.89 -8.93
N TRP A 123 10.32 -6.17 -8.58
CA TRP A 123 10.47 -7.19 -9.61
C TRP A 123 9.16 -7.48 -10.33
N LEU A 124 8.00 -7.40 -9.65
CA LEU A 124 6.70 -7.61 -10.28
C LEU A 124 6.39 -6.49 -11.28
N ALA A 125 6.61 -5.23 -10.90
CA ALA A 125 6.44 -4.10 -11.82
C ALA A 125 7.38 -4.20 -13.02
N ALA A 126 8.65 -4.57 -12.80
CA ALA A 126 9.61 -4.78 -13.88
C ALA A 126 9.17 -5.91 -14.84
N TRP A 127 8.63 -7.01 -14.30
CA TRP A 127 8.07 -8.10 -15.09
C TRP A 127 6.84 -7.63 -15.89
N CYS A 128 5.90 -6.93 -15.28
CA CYS A 128 4.72 -6.38 -15.95
C CYS A 128 5.09 -5.44 -17.09
N ASN A 129 6.08 -4.56 -16.91
CA ASN A 129 6.52 -3.61 -17.92
C ASN A 129 7.21 -4.28 -19.13
N GLN A 130 7.56 -5.55 -19.04
CA GLN A 130 8.06 -6.35 -20.17
C GLN A 130 6.94 -7.01 -20.98
N GLN A 131 5.71 -7.02 -20.45
CA GLN A 131 4.60 -7.65 -21.14
C GLN A 131 3.98 -6.72 -22.19
N PRO A 132 3.50 -7.24 -23.36
CA PRO A 132 2.81 -6.42 -24.35
C PRO A 132 1.55 -5.75 -23.73
N ASN A 133 1.22 -4.56 -24.22
CA ASN A 133 0.03 -3.80 -23.82
C ASN A 133 -0.09 -3.57 -22.30
N THR A 134 1.03 -3.54 -21.61
CA THR A 134 1.07 -3.47 -20.13
C THR A 134 2.09 -2.45 -19.67
N HIS A 135 1.72 -1.63 -18.67
CA HIS A 135 2.65 -0.72 -18.02
C HIS A 135 2.27 -0.48 -16.56
N THR A 136 3.21 0.00 -15.77
CA THR A 136 3.00 0.33 -14.35
C THR A 136 3.27 1.79 -14.05
N VAL A 137 2.55 2.33 -13.04
CA VAL A 137 2.78 3.68 -12.50
C VAL A 137 2.92 3.59 -10.98
N PRO A 138 4.08 3.98 -10.43
CA PRO A 138 5.32 4.33 -11.16
C PRO A 138 5.94 3.11 -11.86
N THR A 139 6.81 3.34 -12.82
CA THR A 139 7.55 2.27 -13.50
C THR A 139 8.41 1.47 -12.51
N GLN A 140 8.98 2.15 -11.52
CA GLN A 140 9.67 1.55 -10.39
C GLN A 140 8.92 1.92 -9.11
N PRO A 141 8.26 0.97 -8.42
CA PRO A 141 7.52 1.23 -7.20
C PRO A 141 8.38 1.82 -6.09
N HIS A 142 7.85 2.85 -5.41
CA HIS A 142 8.47 3.45 -4.22
C HIS A 142 8.07 2.70 -2.93
N THR A 143 6.95 2.00 -2.98
CA THR A 143 6.37 1.27 -1.86
C THR A 143 5.94 -0.13 -2.31
N THR A 144 5.25 -0.87 -1.48
CA THR A 144 4.65 -2.15 -1.88
C THR A 144 3.46 -1.98 -2.84
N MET A 145 3.12 -0.73 -3.22
CA MET A 145 1.97 -0.39 -4.03
C MET A 145 2.39 0.21 -5.36
N PHE A 146 1.66 -0.16 -6.43
CA PHE A 146 1.71 0.49 -7.74
C PHE A 146 0.40 0.28 -8.50
N HIS A 147 0.17 1.07 -9.53
CA HIS A 147 -0.91 0.83 -10.49
C HIS A 147 -0.40 0.06 -11.68
N LEU A 148 -1.11 -1.00 -12.04
CA LEU A 148 -0.90 -1.79 -13.24
C LEU A 148 -1.98 -1.43 -14.26
N PHE A 149 -1.58 -1.17 -15.49
CA PHE A 149 -2.46 -0.87 -16.61
C PHE A 149 -2.30 -1.95 -17.67
N ILE A 150 -3.42 -2.38 -18.24
CA ILE A 150 -3.46 -3.35 -19.34
C ILE A 150 -4.39 -2.79 -20.42
N ASP A 151 -3.89 -2.64 -21.65
CA ASP A 151 -4.63 -2.13 -22.81
C ASP A 151 -5.48 -3.23 -23.47
N VAL A 152 -6.36 -3.82 -22.67
CA VAL A 152 -7.39 -4.80 -23.07
C VAL A 152 -8.68 -4.39 -22.38
N SER A 153 -9.83 -4.60 -23.05
CA SER A 153 -11.11 -4.16 -22.49
C SER A 153 -11.37 -4.76 -21.12
N PRO A 154 -11.98 -3.99 -20.18
CA PRO A 154 -12.26 -4.47 -18.82
C PRO A 154 -13.11 -5.74 -18.80
N GLU A 155 -14.05 -5.88 -19.72
CA GLU A 155 -14.97 -7.02 -19.83
C GLU A 155 -14.19 -8.29 -20.17
N VAL A 156 -13.29 -8.22 -21.15
CA VAL A 156 -12.44 -9.35 -21.56
C VAL A 156 -11.49 -9.73 -20.41
N VAL A 157 -10.81 -8.76 -19.80
CA VAL A 157 -9.90 -9.01 -18.69
C VAL A 157 -10.63 -9.62 -17.50
N LEU A 158 -11.81 -9.10 -17.13
CA LEU A 158 -12.61 -9.64 -16.03
C LEU A 158 -13.04 -11.09 -16.29
N SER A 159 -13.57 -11.36 -17.49
CA SER A 159 -14.00 -12.70 -17.89
C SER A 159 -12.84 -13.70 -17.82
N ARG A 160 -11.69 -13.36 -18.38
CA ARG A 160 -10.49 -14.20 -18.39
C ARG A 160 -9.88 -14.40 -17.00
N CYS A 161 -9.87 -13.37 -16.17
CA CYS A 161 -9.46 -13.51 -14.76
C CYS A 161 -10.38 -14.49 -14.00
N ILE A 162 -11.69 -14.39 -14.17
CA ILE A 162 -12.65 -15.31 -13.52
C ILE A 162 -12.44 -16.75 -14.01
N GLN A 163 -12.29 -16.94 -15.32
CA GLN A 163 -12.00 -18.25 -15.90
C GLN A 163 -10.73 -18.86 -15.33
N TRP A 164 -9.65 -18.06 -15.29
CA TRP A 164 -8.36 -18.50 -14.77
C TRP A 164 -8.43 -18.85 -13.27
N MET A 165 -9.10 -18.02 -12.47
CA MET A 165 -9.31 -18.25 -11.04
C MET A 165 -10.07 -19.56 -10.77
N ALA A 166 -11.12 -19.85 -11.57
CA ALA A 166 -11.90 -21.06 -11.44
C ALA A 166 -11.07 -22.33 -11.74
N GLN A 167 -10.10 -22.24 -12.66
CA GLN A 167 -9.22 -23.35 -13.02
C GLN A 167 -8.08 -23.58 -12.03
N HIS A 168 -7.55 -22.50 -11.42
CA HIS A 168 -6.32 -22.58 -10.63
C HIS A 168 -6.55 -22.40 -9.13
N ASN A 169 -7.77 -22.05 -8.70
CA ASN A 169 -8.12 -21.74 -7.31
C ASN A 169 -7.19 -20.67 -6.66
N VAL A 170 -6.74 -19.70 -7.46
CA VAL A 170 -5.86 -18.60 -7.05
C VAL A 170 -6.35 -17.30 -7.67
N ALA A 171 -6.35 -16.20 -6.91
CA ALA A 171 -6.59 -14.86 -7.41
C ALA A 171 -5.28 -14.09 -7.45
N LEU A 172 -4.77 -13.80 -8.66
CA LEU A 172 -3.51 -13.06 -8.84
C LEU A 172 -3.71 -11.56 -8.94
N LEU A 173 -4.80 -11.12 -9.58
CA LEU A 173 -5.09 -9.71 -9.78
C LEU A 173 -6.27 -9.29 -8.91
N PRO A 174 -6.24 -8.07 -8.35
CA PRO A 174 -7.36 -7.51 -7.62
C PRO A 174 -8.51 -7.12 -8.55
N MET A 175 -9.48 -6.34 -8.04
CA MET A 175 -10.62 -5.88 -8.81
C MET A 175 -10.19 -5.07 -10.03
N VAL A 176 -10.69 -5.43 -11.20
CA VAL A 176 -10.57 -4.68 -12.46
C VAL A 176 -11.30 -3.33 -12.33
N ARG A 177 -10.66 -2.27 -12.78
CA ARG A 177 -11.27 -0.93 -12.92
C ARG A 177 -11.11 -0.44 -14.35
N PRO A 178 -12.18 0.04 -15.00
CA PRO A 178 -12.08 0.66 -16.31
C PRO A 178 -11.14 1.87 -16.28
N TYR A 179 -10.32 2.02 -17.31
CA TYR A 179 -9.43 3.16 -17.48
C TYR A 179 -9.14 3.40 -18.98
N ALA A 180 -9.57 4.56 -19.51
CA ALA A 180 -9.49 4.86 -20.94
C ALA A 180 -10.06 3.70 -21.78
N THR A 181 -9.28 3.13 -22.69
CA THR A 181 -9.66 1.99 -23.54
C THR A 181 -9.34 0.63 -22.92
N GLY A 182 -8.66 0.61 -21.79
CA GLY A 182 -8.21 -0.59 -21.09
C GLY A 182 -8.67 -0.64 -19.64
N CYS A 183 -7.87 -1.26 -18.81
CA CYS A 183 -8.14 -1.40 -17.39
C CYS A 183 -6.95 -1.06 -16.49
N LYS A 184 -7.27 -0.74 -15.25
CA LYS A 184 -6.32 -0.43 -14.17
C LYS A 184 -6.55 -1.36 -12.99
N PHE A 185 -5.44 -1.80 -12.40
CA PHE A 185 -5.41 -2.51 -11.12
C PHE A 185 -4.61 -1.74 -10.09
N GLU A 186 -5.06 -1.73 -8.86
CA GLU A 186 -4.29 -1.24 -7.71
C GLU A 186 -3.59 -2.44 -7.08
N ILE A 187 -2.33 -2.63 -7.39
CA ILE A 187 -1.51 -3.67 -6.79
C ILE A 187 -1.00 -3.17 -5.45
N ASN A 188 -1.17 -3.96 -4.41
CA ASN A 188 -0.65 -3.69 -3.07
C ASN A 188 -0.18 -5.02 -2.47
N LEU A 189 1.12 -5.22 -2.41
CA LEU A 189 1.72 -6.45 -1.89
C LEU A 189 1.85 -6.36 -0.37
N GLY A 190 1.47 -7.42 0.29
CA GLY A 190 1.61 -7.58 1.73
C GLY A 190 2.60 -8.69 2.07
N TRP A 191 2.65 -9.04 3.35
CA TRP A 191 3.48 -10.13 3.88
C TRP A 191 3.22 -11.48 3.21
N ASN A 192 2.04 -11.72 2.70
CA ASN A 192 1.63 -12.97 2.02
C ASN A 192 2.38 -13.24 0.71
N ILE A 193 3.04 -12.24 0.10
CA ILE A 193 3.84 -12.46 -1.11
C ILE A 193 4.98 -13.46 -0.87
N GLN A 194 5.42 -13.59 0.38
CA GLN A 194 6.47 -14.51 0.79
C GLN A 194 5.99 -15.96 0.99
N ALA A 195 4.70 -16.23 0.85
CA ALA A 195 4.15 -17.59 0.96
C ALA A 195 4.66 -18.54 -0.14
N HIS A 196 5.14 -17.99 -1.25
CA HIS A 196 5.71 -18.74 -2.36
C HIS A 196 6.97 -18.05 -2.88
N GLU A 197 7.87 -18.84 -3.48
CA GLU A 197 9.05 -18.31 -4.16
C GLU A 197 8.69 -17.54 -5.42
N ARG A 198 9.57 -16.61 -5.83
CA ARG A 198 9.38 -15.78 -7.03
C ARG A 198 9.05 -16.60 -8.28
N ALA A 199 9.70 -17.74 -8.47
CA ALA A 199 9.48 -18.62 -9.63
C ALA A 199 8.02 -19.13 -9.71
N TRP A 200 7.42 -19.43 -8.58
CA TRP A 200 6.01 -19.83 -8.52
C TRP A 200 5.09 -18.69 -8.98
N TRP A 201 5.32 -17.46 -8.48
CA TRP A 201 4.54 -16.29 -8.88
C TRP A 201 4.68 -16.00 -10.37
N VAL A 202 5.91 -16.01 -10.89
CA VAL A 202 6.19 -15.75 -12.31
C VAL A 202 5.47 -16.78 -13.19
N SER A 203 5.56 -18.07 -12.89
CA SER A 203 4.86 -19.12 -13.64
C SER A 203 3.34 -18.93 -13.69
N LYS A 204 2.73 -18.49 -12.58
CA LYS A 204 1.29 -18.21 -12.54
C LYS A 204 0.92 -16.95 -13.32
N LEU A 205 1.76 -15.94 -13.27
CA LEU A 205 1.57 -14.70 -14.04
C LEU A 205 1.70 -14.94 -15.53
N GLU A 206 2.72 -15.67 -15.98
CA GLU A 206 2.91 -16.03 -17.39
C GLU A 206 1.66 -16.74 -17.94
N ASN A 207 1.18 -17.75 -17.24
CA ASN A 207 -0.01 -18.49 -17.62
C ASN A 207 -1.29 -17.61 -17.69
N LEU A 208 -1.44 -16.69 -16.73
CA LEU A 208 -2.55 -15.71 -16.76
C LEU A 208 -2.39 -14.74 -17.94
N TRP A 209 -1.19 -14.21 -18.19
CA TRP A 209 -0.96 -13.25 -19.28
C TRP A 209 -1.15 -13.85 -20.67
N GLU A 210 -0.76 -15.11 -20.88
CA GLU A 210 -1.09 -15.84 -22.10
C GLU A 210 -2.59 -15.84 -22.37
N LEU A 211 -3.40 -16.08 -21.34
CA LEU A 211 -4.86 -16.02 -21.45
C LEU A 211 -5.36 -14.58 -21.66
N LEU A 212 -4.83 -13.59 -20.91
CA LEU A 212 -5.27 -12.19 -21.00
C LEU A 212 -5.00 -11.58 -22.38
N LEU A 213 -3.95 -11.99 -23.06
CA LEU A 213 -3.51 -11.44 -24.34
C LEU A 213 -3.86 -12.34 -25.54
N SER A 214 -4.50 -13.49 -25.32
CA SER A 214 -4.93 -14.38 -26.43
C SER A 214 -5.90 -13.64 -27.37
N PRO A 215 -5.89 -13.91 -28.68
CA PRO A 215 -6.94 -13.44 -29.58
C PRO A 215 -8.34 -13.90 -29.13
N GLU A 216 -9.36 -13.13 -29.48
CA GLU A 216 -10.76 -13.51 -29.28
C GLU A 216 -11.16 -14.66 -30.19
#